data_e15855d500efc4408d6b0c3d99f2a7fd
#
_entry.id   e15855d500efc4408d6b0c3d99f2a7fd
#
_cell.length_a   1.000
_cell.length_b   1.000
_cell.length_c   1.000
_cell.angle_alpha   90.00
_cell.angle_beta   90.00
_cell.angle_gamma   90.00
#
_symmetry.space_group_name_H-M   'P 1'
#
loop_
_entity.id
_entity.type
_entity.pdbx_description
1 polymer ?
#
loop_
_entity_poly.entity_id
_entity_poly.type
_entity_poly.pdbx_seq_one_letter_code
_entity_poly.pdbx_strand_id
1 'polypeptide(L)'
;MSKQYLRSTKNLYCDYVNGYQVFYSYNTAVGIKFPNNDLYLSENVWSTTTGRHLTWIDGGSKDAKESRIKYNDLLEIFKSKNINKYYN
;
A
#
# COMPACT_ATOMS: atom_id res chain seq x y z
N MET A 1 -6.09 8.11 14.64
CA MET A 1 -5.69 7.16 13.60
C MET A 1 -5.05 5.96 14.24
N SER A 2 -5.37 4.77 13.77
CA SER A 2 -4.92 3.52 14.38
C SER A 2 -4.17 2.69 13.37
N LYS A 3 -2.91 2.41 13.63
CA LYS A 3 -2.17 1.44 12.85
C LYS A 3 -2.77 0.05 13.09
N GLN A 4 -2.95 -0.70 12.02
CA GLN A 4 -3.30 -2.11 12.10
C GLN A 4 -2.16 -2.89 11.47
N TYR A 5 -1.40 -3.59 12.31
CA TYR A 5 -0.24 -4.35 11.86
C TYR A 5 -0.69 -5.61 11.14
N LEU A 6 -0.02 -5.93 10.04
CA LEU A 6 -0.31 -7.10 9.23
C LEU A 6 0.77 -8.15 9.47
N ARG A 7 0.36 -9.42 9.52
CA ARG A 7 1.24 -10.58 9.63
C ARG A 7 2.24 -10.49 10.80
N SER A 8 1.81 -9.90 11.91
CA SER A 8 2.61 -9.82 13.14
C SER A 8 3.97 -9.13 12.96
N THR A 9 4.08 -8.24 11.99
CA THR A 9 5.30 -7.46 11.78
C THR A 9 5.07 -5.99 12.11
N LYS A 10 6.11 -5.33 12.62
CA LYS A 10 6.06 -3.91 12.94
C LYS A 10 6.11 -3.03 11.70
N ASN A 11 6.58 -3.57 10.57
CA ASN A 11 6.97 -2.76 9.42
C ASN A 11 5.95 -2.81 8.29
N LEU A 12 4.89 -3.60 8.44
CA LEU A 12 3.78 -3.64 7.50
C LEU A 12 2.49 -3.41 8.26
N TYR A 13 1.81 -2.33 7.94
CA TYR A 13 0.56 -1.98 8.60
C TYR A 13 -0.33 -1.19 7.66
N CYS A 14 -1.57 -1.02 8.05
CA CYS A 14 -2.50 -0.15 7.34
C CYS A 14 -3.17 0.82 8.30
N ASP A 15 -3.77 1.84 7.74
CA ASP A 15 -4.60 2.79 8.46
C ASP A 15 -5.74 3.21 7.53
N TYR A 16 -6.82 3.69 8.11
CA TYR A 16 -7.95 4.20 7.33
C TYR A 16 -7.90 5.71 7.32
N VAL A 17 -7.82 6.27 6.11
CA VAL A 17 -7.72 7.72 5.90
C VAL A 17 -8.83 8.12 4.94
N ASN A 18 -9.76 8.95 5.40
CA ASN A 18 -10.88 9.45 4.58
C ASN A 18 -11.69 8.33 3.91
N GLY A 19 -11.83 7.19 4.59
CA GLY A 19 -12.58 6.05 4.04
C GLY A 19 -11.75 5.11 3.18
N TYR A 20 -10.51 5.43 2.90
CA TYR A 20 -9.59 4.58 2.15
C TYR A 20 -8.70 3.80 3.10
N GLN A 21 -8.40 2.55 2.77
CA GLN A 21 -7.42 1.76 3.51
C GLN A 21 -6.06 1.96 2.86
N VAL A 22 -5.12 2.55 3.58
CA VAL A 22 -3.79 2.85 3.07
C VAL A 22 -2.79 1.89 3.68
N PHE A 23 -1.98 1.26 2.85
CA PHE A 23 -0.97 0.28 3.28
C PHE A 23 0.40 0.93 3.33
N TYR A 24 1.12 0.67 4.42
CA TYR A 24 2.44 1.26 4.68
C TYR A 24 3.47 0.16 4.89
N SER A 25 4.64 0.36 4.27
CA SER A 25 5.83 -0.45 4.50
C SER A 25 6.92 0.49 4.99
N TYR A 26 7.40 0.29 6.22
CA TYR A 26 8.40 1.18 6.85
C TYR A 26 8.00 2.66 6.81
N ASN A 27 6.74 2.97 7.10
CA ASN A 27 6.17 4.32 7.08
C ASN A 27 5.95 4.93 5.68
N THR A 28 6.30 4.23 4.62
CA THR A 28 6.03 4.68 3.25
C THR A 28 4.74 4.04 2.75
N ALA A 29 3.83 4.85 2.23
CA ALA A 29 2.57 4.35 1.65
C ALA A 29 2.88 3.61 0.35
N VAL A 30 2.50 2.34 0.28
CA VAL A 30 2.79 1.48 -0.87
C VAL A 30 1.54 1.03 -1.61
N GLY A 31 0.36 1.32 -1.06
CA GLY A 31 -0.89 0.94 -1.72
C GLY A 31 -2.10 1.56 -1.05
N ILE A 32 -3.23 1.42 -1.72
CA ILE A 32 -4.51 1.97 -1.26
C ILE A 32 -5.64 1.05 -1.72
N LYS A 33 -6.59 0.83 -0.83
CA LYS A 33 -7.82 0.10 -1.16
C LYS A 33 -8.99 1.05 -1.03
N PHE A 34 -9.78 1.16 -2.08
CA PHE A 34 -10.94 2.04 -2.13
C PHE A 34 -12.13 1.40 -1.40
N PRO A 35 -13.13 2.19 -1.03
CA PRO A 35 -14.33 1.64 -0.38
C PRO A 35 -15.05 0.57 -1.20
N ASN A 36 -14.91 0.59 -2.54
CA ASN A 36 -15.49 -0.42 -3.42
C ASN A 36 -14.63 -1.68 -3.55
N ASN A 37 -13.56 -1.79 -2.73
CA ASN A 37 -12.61 -2.90 -2.71
C ASN A 37 -11.59 -2.91 -3.86
N ASP A 38 -11.53 -1.88 -4.69
CA ASP A 38 -10.46 -1.76 -5.68
C ASP A 38 -9.13 -1.51 -4.95
N LEU A 39 -8.14 -2.35 -5.26
CA LEU A 39 -6.82 -2.30 -4.63
C LEU A 39 -5.80 -1.83 -5.65
N TYR A 40 -5.01 -0.82 -5.28
CA TYR A 40 -3.90 -0.33 -6.09
C TYR A 40 -2.63 -0.41 -5.27
N LEU A 41 -1.69 -1.25 -5.70
CA LEU A 41 -0.36 -1.34 -5.10
C LEU A 41 0.68 -0.85 -6.08
N SER A 42 1.73 -0.25 -5.55
CA SER A 42 2.88 0.12 -6.35
C SER A 42 3.68 -1.11 -6.75
N GLU A 43 4.26 -1.09 -7.93
CA GLU A 43 5.37 -2.00 -8.23
C GLU A 43 6.49 -1.75 -7.21
N ASN A 44 7.33 -2.75 -6.98
CA ASN A 44 8.38 -2.65 -5.97
C ASN A 44 9.56 -1.82 -6.50
N VAL A 45 9.71 -0.60 -5.97
CA VAL A 45 10.84 0.28 -6.27
C VAL A 45 11.77 0.42 -5.05
N TRP A 46 11.60 -0.42 -4.05
CA TRP A 46 12.32 -0.33 -2.78
C TRP A 46 13.25 -1.51 -2.58
N SER A 47 12.88 -2.43 -1.70
CA SER A 47 13.74 -3.52 -1.27
C SER A 47 13.03 -4.87 -1.36
N THR A 48 13.78 -5.94 -1.18
CA THR A 48 13.24 -7.30 -1.12
C THR A 48 12.22 -7.42 0.02
N THR A 49 12.46 -6.77 1.17
CA THR A 49 11.53 -6.82 2.30
C THR A 49 10.21 -6.15 1.93
N THR A 50 10.26 -4.99 1.30
CA THR A 50 9.03 -4.33 0.83
C THR A 50 8.33 -5.18 -0.22
N GLY A 51 9.07 -5.87 -1.07
CA GLY A 51 8.50 -6.82 -2.02
C GLY A 51 7.69 -7.91 -1.35
N ARG A 52 8.17 -8.44 -0.22
CA ARG A 52 7.40 -9.41 0.59
C ARG A 52 6.13 -8.76 1.16
N HIS A 53 6.23 -7.52 1.62
CA HIS A 53 5.07 -6.80 2.14
C HIS A 53 3.99 -6.66 1.07
N LEU A 54 4.36 -6.29 -0.14
CA LEU A 54 3.42 -6.19 -1.25
C LEU A 54 2.77 -7.54 -1.54
N THR A 55 3.56 -8.61 -1.55
CA THR A 55 3.05 -9.98 -1.74
C THR A 55 2.04 -10.36 -0.67
N TRP A 56 2.28 -9.97 0.58
CA TRP A 56 1.34 -10.25 1.67
C TRP A 56 0.03 -9.48 1.51
N ILE A 57 0.04 -8.33 0.83
CA ILE A 57 -1.17 -7.54 0.61
C ILE A 57 -1.99 -8.11 -0.55
N ASP A 58 -1.37 -8.42 -1.68
CA ASP A 58 -2.09 -8.82 -2.90
C ASP A 58 -2.02 -10.31 -3.22
N GLY A 59 -1.33 -11.09 -2.38
CA GLY A 59 -1.17 -12.53 -2.59
C GLY A 59 0.01 -12.93 -3.48
N GLY A 60 0.60 -11.99 -4.20
CA GLY A 60 1.82 -12.19 -4.96
C GLY A 60 1.71 -13.11 -6.17
N SER A 61 0.50 -13.38 -6.65
CA SER A 61 0.33 -14.17 -7.89
C SER A 61 0.90 -13.40 -9.08
N LYS A 62 1.08 -14.09 -10.20
CA LYS A 62 1.54 -13.45 -11.43
C LYS A 62 0.57 -12.32 -11.83
N ASP A 63 -0.73 -12.60 -11.80
CA ASP A 63 -1.74 -11.60 -12.16
C ASP A 63 -1.72 -10.41 -11.19
N ALA A 64 -1.58 -10.66 -9.89
CA ALA A 64 -1.50 -9.59 -8.90
C ALA A 64 -0.29 -8.69 -9.16
N LYS A 65 0.88 -9.30 -9.42
CA LYS A 65 2.10 -8.53 -9.69
C LYS A 65 2.00 -7.73 -10.99
N GLU A 66 1.35 -8.26 -12.01
CA GLU A 66 1.13 -7.55 -13.27
C GLU A 66 0.13 -6.40 -13.11
N SER A 67 -0.74 -6.46 -12.11
CA SER A 67 -1.72 -5.42 -11.83
C SER A 67 -1.13 -4.27 -11.01
N ARG A 68 0.09 -4.41 -10.48
CA ARG A 68 0.72 -3.34 -9.73
C ARG A 68 1.04 -2.16 -10.65
N ILE A 69 0.85 -0.94 -10.13
CA ILE A 69 1.02 0.28 -10.92
C ILE A 69 2.37 0.91 -10.62
N LYS A 70 2.81 1.82 -11.48
CA LYS A 70 4.02 2.57 -11.24
C LYS A 70 3.86 3.43 -9.98
N TYR A 71 4.94 3.57 -9.23
CA TYR A 71 4.92 4.34 -7.99
C TYR A 71 4.43 5.78 -8.22
N ASN A 72 4.85 6.41 -9.31
CA ASN A 72 4.39 7.77 -9.62
C ASN A 72 2.89 7.83 -9.84
N ASP A 73 2.29 6.81 -10.44
CA ASP A 73 0.85 6.76 -10.64
C ASP A 73 0.13 6.61 -9.29
N LEU A 74 0.69 5.80 -8.38
CA LEU A 74 0.15 5.68 -7.03
C LEU A 74 0.22 7.01 -6.29
N LEU A 75 1.32 7.75 -6.41
CA LEU A 75 1.46 9.06 -5.78
C LEU A 75 0.42 10.05 -6.31
N GLU A 76 0.06 9.97 -7.58
CA GLU A 76 -1.01 10.81 -8.13
C GLU A 76 -2.36 10.48 -7.52
N ILE A 77 -2.63 9.18 -7.27
CA ILE A 77 -3.86 8.78 -6.56
C ILE A 77 -3.87 9.38 -5.16
N PHE A 78 -2.78 9.24 -4.41
CA PHE A 78 -2.69 9.81 -3.05
C PHE A 78 -2.90 11.32 -3.06
N LYS A 79 -2.29 12.01 -3.99
CA LYS A 79 -2.42 13.46 -4.13
C LYS A 79 -3.88 13.85 -4.38
N SER A 80 -4.56 13.13 -5.26
CA SER A 80 -5.96 13.41 -5.56
C SER A 80 -6.90 13.16 -4.39
N LYS A 81 -6.49 12.34 -3.40
CA LYS A 81 -7.27 11.98 -2.22
C LYS A 81 -6.78 12.68 -0.95
N ASN A 82 -5.82 13.59 -1.07
CA ASN A 82 -5.19 14.26 0.09
C ASN A 82 -4.56 13.30 1.08
N ILE A 83 -3.90 12.27 0.58
CA ILE A 83 -3.23 11.26 1.39
C ILE A 83 -1.73 11.46 1.28
N ASN A 84 -1.05 11.51 2.42
CA ASN A 84 0.42 11.63 2.45
C ASN A 84 1.07 10.31 2.09
N LYS A 85 2.22 10.39 1.41
CA LYS A 85 2.98 9.19 1.06
C LYS A 85 3.76 8.60 2.24
N TYR A 86 3.79 9.30 3.36
CA TYR A 86 4.41 8.81 4.59
C TYR A 86 3.38 8.80 5.71
N TYR A 87 3.52 7.85 6.63
CA TYR A 87 2.65 7.78 7.79
C TYR A 87 2.95 8.96 8.73
N ASN A 88 1.90 9.59 9.20
CA ASN A 88 2.00 10.69 10.17
C ASN A 88 1.64 10.22 11.55
#